data_92c05afca2c113d1ad293646bcebb022
#
_entry.id   92c05afca2c113d1ad293646bcebb022
#
_cell.length_a   1.000
_cell.length_b   1.000
_cell.length_c   1.000
_cell.angle_alpha   90.00
_cell.angle_beta   90.00
_cell.angle_gamma   90.00
#
_symmetry.space_group_name_H-M   'P 1'
#
loop_
_entity.id
_entity.type
_entity.pdbx_description
1 polymer ?
#
loop_
_entity_poly.entity_id
_entity_poly.type
_entity_poly.pdbx_seq_one_letter_code
_entity_poly.pdbx_strand_id
1 'polypeptide(L)'
;MKQIAPLALVCLGLLAAPAMAETDIRQETVHFQKGKDSTVLKGRLKGYETVDYRLSARAGQTLEVTLKTGNRSNYFNVLQPGEESALFVGSTSGDHFSSALPKNGDYSLRVYLMRNAARRNEVANYSLTVKVTGTPAESPANANLGPTHYDASGNIRCSAGEPTLDKECAFRVIRNLQQQSAEIWIARLAPNKTPRFRVLNYAGKKFTTTDEAALSWQRKEDNWQVGVDGREFYFIPDALIHGG
;
A
#
# COMPACT_ATOMS: atom_id res chain seq x y z
N MET A 1 -59.80 -57.42 -15.22
CA MET A 1 -59.98 -55.97 -14.95
C MET A 1 -58.61 -55.39 -14.58
N LYS A 2 -57.94 -54.75 -15.52
CA LYS A 2 -56.60 -54.11 -15.31
C LYS A 2 -56.83 -52.62 -15.10
N GLN A 3 -56.43 -52.09 -13.94
CA GLN A 3 -56.50 -50.69 -13.64
C GLN A 3 -55.18 -50.06 -14.16
N ILE A 4 -55.31 -49.02 -14.98
CA ILE A 4 -54.22 -48.19 -15.51
C ILE A 4 -54.17 -46.95 -14.63
N ALA A 5 -53.04 -46.74 -13.93
CA ALA A 5 -52.77 -45.55 -13.16
C ALA A 5 -52.23 -44.45 -14.06
N PRO A 6 -52.62 -43.17 -13.92
CA PRO A 6 -52.06 -42.09 -14.69
C PRO A 6 -50.72 -41.65 -14.13
N LEU A 7 -49.71 -41.52 -15.02
CA LEU A 7 -48.37 -41.00 -14.77
C LEU A 7 -48.43 -39.47 -14.72
N ALA A 8 -48.24 -38.87 -13.56
CA ALA A 8 -48.16 -37.41 -13.41
C ALA A 8 -46.77 -36.92 -13.79
N LEU A 9 -46.68 -36.16 -14.88
CA LEU A 9 -45.46 -35.50 -15.37
C LEU A 9 -45.24 -34.25 -14.55
N VAL A 10 -44.26 -34.25 -13.63
CA VAL A 10 -43.83 -33.06 -12.88
C VAL A 10 -42.83 -32.29 -13.74
N CYS A 11 -43.25 -31.18 -14.32
CA CYS A 11 -42.36 -30.22 -14.98
C CYS A 11 -41.60 -29.40 -13.92
N LEU A 12 -40.35 -29.74 -13.68
CA LEU A 12 -39.45 -28.99 -12.83
C LEU A 12 -38.93 -27.76 -13.63
N GLY A 13 -39.57 -26.61 -13.42
CA GLY A 13 -39.12 -25.35 -14.01
C GLY A 13 -37.81 -24.92 -13.38
N LEU A 14 -36.69 -24.92 -14.15
CA LEU A 14 -35.45 -24.27 -13.78
C LEU A 14 -35.67 -22.75 -13.80
N LEU A 15 -35.76 -22.14 -12.62
CA LEU A 15 -35.60 -20.70 -12.45
C LEU A 15 -34.16 -20.36 -12.63
N ALA A 16 -33.74 -19.90 -13.82
CA ALA A 16 -32.44 -19.29 -14.05
C ALA A 16 -32.43 -17.93 -13.37
N ALA A 17 -31.74 -17.81 -12.23
CA ALA A 17 -31.43 -16.53 -11.62
C ALA A 17 -30.53 -15.73 -12.57
N PRO A 18 -30.80 -14.42 -12.80
CA PRO A 18 -29.87 -13.59 -13.56
C PRO A 18 -28.56 -13.50 -12.79
N ALA A 19 -27.48 -14.02 -13.39
CA ALA A 19 -26.13 -13.76 -12.91
C ALA A 19 -25.89 -12.25 -13.00
N MET A 20 -25.81 -11.58 -11.86
CA MET A 20 -25.30 -10.22 -11.77
C MET A 20 -23.84 -10.31 -12.24
N ALA A 21 -23.54 -9.77 -13.42
CA ALA A 21 -22.19 -9.62 -13.89
C ALA A 21 -21.48 -8.68 -12.89
N GLU A 22 -20.63 -9.25 -12.05
CA GLU A 22 -19.67 -8.51 -11.24
C GLU A 22 -18.79 -7.76 -12.24
N THR A 23 -18.84 -6.42 -12.22
CA THR A 23 -18.00 -5.61 -13.09
C THR A 23 -16.57 -5.78 -12.59
N ASP A 24 -15.82 -6.66 -13.25
CA ASP A 24 -14.42 -6.92 -12.97
C ASP A 24 -13.62 -5.65 -13.25
N ILE A 25 -13.13 -5.00 -12.17
CA ILE A 25 -12.32 -3.80 -12.28
C ILE A 25 -10.94 -4.22 -12.77
N ARG A 26 -10.57 -3.84 -13.98
CA ARG A 26 -9.24 -4.08 -14.52
C ARG A 26 -8.20 -3.38 -13.66
N GLN A 27 -7.17 -4.11 -13.22
CA GLN A 27 -6.08 -3.58 -12.42
C GLN A 27 -4.78 -3.54 -13.23
N GLU A 28 -4.10 -2.40 -13.19
CA GLU A 28 -2.82 -2.18 -13.86
C GLU A 28 -1.85 -1.50 -12.88
N THR A 29 -0.59 -1.92 -12.86
CA THR A 29 0.43 -1.29 -12.01
C THR A 29 1.10 -0.13 -12.73
N VAL A 30 1.22 1.01 -12.05
CA VAL A 30 1.96 2.17 -12.55
C VAL A 30 3.45 1.90 -12.46
N HIS A 31 4.15 1.97 -13.59
CA HIS A 31 5.60 1.83 -13.66
C HIS A 31 6.25 3.13 -14.12
N PHE A 32 7.24 3.59 -13.36
CA PHE A 32 8.12 4.67 -13.77
C PHE A 32 9.38 4.12 -14.42
N GLN A 33 9.84 4.75 -15.48
CA GLN A 33 11.16 4.42 -16.05
C GLN A 33 12.25 4.79 -15.03
N LYS A 34 13.36 4.07 -15.05
CA LYS A 34 14.49 4.32 -14.15
C LYS A 34 14.93 5.79 -14.20
N GLY A 35 14.92 6.45 -13.03
CA GLY A 35 15.29 7.87 -12.88
C GLY A 35 14.23 8.87 -13.35
N LYS A 36 12.99 8.42 -13.61
CA LYS A 36 11.86 9.30 -13.90
C LYS A 36 10.87 9.31 -12.73
N ASP A 37 10.31 10.46 -12.48
CA ASP A 37 9.28 10.72 -11.47
C ASP A 37 7.86 10.77 -12.06
N SER A 38 7.74 10.60 -13.38
CA SER A 38 6.47 10.69 -14.09
C SER A 38 6.33 9.65 -15.20
N THR A 39 5.08 9.29 -15.50
CA THR A 39 4.70 8.41 -16.61
C THR A 39 3.36 8.84 -17.21
N VAL A 40 3.11 8.44 -18.44
CA VAL A 40 1.83 8.68 -19.12
C VAL A 40 1.21 7.33 -19.48
N LEU A 41 0.06 7.06 -18.89
CA LEU A 41 -0.74 5.86 -19.13
C LEU A 41 -1.80 6.20 -20.18
N LYS A 42 -1.88 5.41 -21.25
CA LYS A 42 -2.92 5.57 -22.29
C LYS A 42 -3.92 4.43 -22.16
N GLY A 43 -5.20 4.77 -22.19
CA GLY A 43 -6.25 3.78 -22.01
C GLY A 43 -7.50 4.10 -22.82
N ARG A 44 -8.38 3.09 -22.85
CA ARG A 44 -9.71 3.17 -23.45
C ARG A 44 -10.70 2.46 -22.54
N LEU A 45 -11.85 3.07 -22.33
CA LEU A 45 -13.00 2.50 -21.61
C LEU A 45 -14.24 2.51 -22.52
N LYS A 46 -15.13 1.54 -22.30
CA LYS A 46 -16.44 1.47 -22.95
C LYS A 46 -17.49 1.10 -21.89
N GLY A 47 -18.57 1.86 -21.85
CA GLY A 47 -19.68 1.56 -20.96
C GLY A 47 -19.27 1.55 -19.49
N TYR A 48 -19.53 0.46 -18.79
CA TYR A 48 -19.23 0.29 -17.36
C TYR A 48 -17.81 -0.18 -17.07
N GLU A 49 -16.95 -0.31 -18.08
CA GLU A 49 -15.55 -0.66 -17.83
C GLU A 49 -14.89 0.36 -16.89
N THR A 50 -14.09 -0.14 -15.97
CA THR A 50 -13.34 0.64 -14.98
C THR A 50 -11.92 0.11 -14.89
N VAL A 51 -10.96 0.99 -14.71
CA VAL A 51 -9.54 0.64 -14.53
C VAL A 51 -9.02 1.25 -13.25
N ASP A 52 -8.36 0.45 -12.43
CA ASP A 52 -7.58 0.87 -11.28
C ASP A 52 -6.09 0.80 -11.59
N TYR A 53 -5.45 1.95 -11.72
CA TYR A 53 -4.00 2.06 -11.81
C TYR A 53 -3.42 2.10 -10.40
N ARG A 54 -2.70 1.03 -10.02
CA ARG A 54 -2.09 0.89 -8.71
C ARG A 54 -0.71 1.55 -8.66
N LEU A 55 -0.51 2.38 -7.65
CA LEU A 55 0.70 3.17 -7.43
C LEU A 55 1.15 3.04 -5.98
N SER A 56 2.32 2.45 -5.74
CA SER A 56 2.95 2.46 -4.42
C SER A 56 3.62 3.81 -4.18
N ALA A 57 3.24 4.49 -3.10
CA ALA A 57 3.80 5.78 -2.73
C ALA A 57 3.88 5.94 -1.20
N ARG A 58 4.64 6.94 -0.75
CA ARG A 58 4.88 7.20 0.67
C ARG A 58 4.25 8.51 1.12
N ALA A 59 3.89 8.59 2.39
CA ALA A 59 3.44 9.83 3.02
C ALA A 59 4.44 10.97 2.77
N GLY A 60 3.93 12.17 2.57
CA GLY A 60 4.74 13.37 2.28
C GLY A 60 5.22 13.52 0.85
N GLN A 61 5.22 12.46 0.04
CA GLN A 61 5.39 12.62 -1.40
C GLN A 61 4.21 13.37 -2.00
N THR A 62 4.45 14.17 -3.01
CA THR A 62 3.40 14.85 -3.77
C THR A 62 3.00 13.98 -4.96
N LEU A 63 1.75 13.58 -5.00
CA LEU A 63 1.14 12.92 -6.15
C LEU A 63 0.42 13.96 -7.00
N GLU A 64 0.79 14.03 -8.26
CA GLU A 64 0.13 14.85 -9.28
C GLU A 64 -0.44 13.93 -10.35
N VAL A 65 -1.73 14.08 -10.64
CA VAL A 65 -2.43 13.29 -11.66
C VAL A 65 -3.23 14.23 -12.56
N THR A 66 -3.08 14.07 -13.87
CA THR A 66 -3.84 14.83 -14.85
C THR A 66 -4.48 13.90 -15.87
N LEU A 67 -5.80 13.97 -16.00
CA LEU A 67 -6.57 13.24 -17.02
C LEU A 67 -6.79 14.13 -18.26
N LYS A 68 -6.44 13.62 -19.44
CA LYS A 68 -6.81 14.21 -20.73
C LYS A 68 -7.66 13.22 -21.50
N THR A 69 -8.85 13.65 -21.88
CA THR A 69 -9.85 12.82 -22.59
C THR A 69 -10.71 13.66 -23.50
N GLY A 70 -11.23 13.06 -24.57
CA GLY A 70 -12.23 13.67 -25.43
C GLY A 70 -13.68 13.48 -24.95
N ASN A 71 -13.91 12.61 -23.97
CA ASN A 71 -15.25 12.33 -23.44
C ASN A 71 -15.45 13.07 -22.10
N ARG A 72 -16.34 14.04 -22.07
CA ARG A 72 -16.62 14.90 -20.90
C ARG A 72 -17.23 14.13 -19.70
N SER A 73 -17.60 12.89 -19.89
CA SER A 73 -18.12 12.02 -18.82
C SER A 73 -17.07 11.04 -18.29
N ASN A 74 -15.81 11.14 -18.76
CA ASN A 74 -14.71 10.33 -18.28
C ASN A 74 -13.95 11.07 -17.18
N TYR A 75 -13.85 10.43 -16.02
CA TYR A 75 -13.25 10.99 -14.81
C TYR A 75 -12.28 10.01 -14.17
N PHE A 76 -11.53 10.50 -13.20
CA PHE A 76 -10.75 9.64 -12.33
C PHE A 76 -10.97 10.01 -10.84
N ASN A 77 -10.77 9.03 -9.97
CA ASN A 77 -10.72 9.22 -8.52
C ASN A 77 -9.37 8.78 -7.99
N VAL A 78 -8.91 9.37 -6.89
CA VAL A 78 -7.75 8.91 -6.15
C VAL A 78 -8.24 8.25 -4.86
N LEU A 79 -7.99 6.95 -4.73
CA LEU A 79 -8.31 6.14 -3.56
C LEU A 79 -7.02 5.93 -2.75
N GLN A 80 -7.10 6.10 -1.44
CA GLN A 80 -5.96 5.92 -0.55
C GLN A 80 -5.96 4.53 0.10
N PRO A 81 -4.80 4.04 0.56
CA PRO A 81 -4.68 2.72 1.16
C PRO A 81 -5.60 2.54 2.37
N GLY A 82 -6.39 1.44 2.37
CA GLY A 82 -7.22 1.04 3.51
C GLY A 82 -8.44 1.92 3.78
N GLU A 83 -8.81 2.83 2.88
CA GLU A 83 -9.97 3.70 3.04
C GLU A 83 -11.01 3.46 1.93
N GLU A 84 -12.28 3.48 2.30
CA GLU A 84 -13.38 3.43 1.33
C GLU A 84 -13.65 4.78 0.66
N SER A 85 -13.34 5.89 1.35
CA SER A 85 -13.52 7.24 0.85
C SER A 85 -12.37 7.64 -0.09
N ALA A 86 -12.73 8.26 -1.21
CA ALA A 86 -11.75 8.79 -2.15
C ALA A 86 -11.08 10.06 -1.62
N LEU A 87 -9.76 10.17 -1.77
CA LEU A 87 -8.99 11.39 -1.51
C LEU A 87 -9.34 12.50 -2.53
N PHE A 88 -9.73 12.09 -3.74
CA PHE A 88 -10.13 12.98 -4.81
C PHE A 88 -11.23 12.33 -5.66
N VAL A 89 -12.25 13.11 -5.99
CA VAL A 89 -13.37 12.69 -6.84
C VAL A 89 -13.43 13.60 -8.07
N GLY A 90 -12.94 13.11 -9.21
CA GLY A 90 -12.80 13.91 -10.44
C GLY A 90 -14.11 14.44 -10.99
N SER A 91 -15.23 13.74 -10.81
CA SER A 91 -16.54 14.20 -11.30
C SER A 91 -17.05 15.48 -10.62
N THR A 92 -16.48 15.84 -9.47
CA THR A 92 -16.83 17.07 -8.73
C THR A 92 -15.67 18.07 -8.67
N SER A 93 -14.43 17.60 -8.78
CA SER A 93 -13.22 18.39 -8.54
C SER A 93 -12.40 18.65 -9.83
N GLY A 94 -12.80 18.02 -10.95
CA GLY A 94 -12.14 18.24 -12.25
C GLY A 94 -11.20 17.13 -12.69
N ASP A 95 -10.28 17.49 -13.58
CA ASP A 95 -9.39 16.55 -14.27
C ASP A 95 -7.93 16.61 -13.80
N HIS A 96 -7.67 17.36 -12.74
CA HIS A 96 -6.33 17.54 -12.15
C HIS A 96 -6.36 17.36 -10.64
N PHE A 97 -5.44 16.55 -10.13
CA PHE A 97 -5.18 16.34 -8.71
C PHE A 97 -3.73 16.65 -8.41
N SER A 98 -3.45 17.39 -7.35
CA SER A 98 -2.11 17.59 -6.80
C SER A 98 -2.20 17.75 -5.29
N SER A 99 -1.60 16.84 -4.54
CA SER A 99 -1.56 16.91 -3.08
C SER A 99 -0.41 16.08 -2.51
N ALA A 100 0.06 16.49 -1.33
CA ALA A 100 0.90 15.64 -0.51
C ALA A 100 0.09 14.43 -0.02
N LEU A 101 0.69 13.24 -0.14
CA LEU A 101 0.05 12.00 0.25
C LEU A 101 0.07 11.84 1.78
N PRO A 102 -1.08 11.50 2.41
CA PRO A 102 -1.17 11.41 3.86
C PRO A 102 -0.62 10.10 4.43
N LYS A 103 -0.54 9.03 3.63
CA LYS A 103 -0.19 7.67 4.10
C LYS A 103 0.81 6.99 3.17
N ASN A 104 1.55 6.01 3.75
CA ASN A 104 2.29 5.03 2.97
C ASN A 104 1.34 3.97 2.43
N GLY A 105 1.62 3.43 1.24
CA GLY A 105 0.92 2.26 0.70
C GLY A 105 0.51 2.41 -0.75
N ASP A 106 -0.39 1.50 -1.19
CA ASP A 106 -0.85 1.43 -2.56
C ASP A 106 -2.08 2.31 -2.77
N TYR A 107 -1.89 3.36 -3.53
CA TYR A 107 -2.96 4.23 -4.02
C TYR A 107 -3.57 3.65 -5.30
N SER A 108 -4.88 3.85 -5.49
CA SER A 108 -5.56 3.44 -6.71
C SER A 108 -6.09 4.67 -7.46
N LEU A 109 -5.65 4.83 -8.71
CA LEU A 109 -6.16 5.87 -9.61
C LEU A 109 -7.25 5.24 -10.47
N ARG A 110 -8.51 5.38 -10.06
CA ARG A 110 -9.66 4.74 -10.71
C ARG A 110 -10.19 5.60 -11.84
N VAL A 111 -10.09 5.12 -13.08
CA VAL A 111 -10.64 5.79 -14.25
C VAL A 111 -11.95 5.12 -14.66
N TYR A 112 -12.98 5.93 -14.90
CA TYR A 112 -14.33 5.45 -15.19
C TYR A 112 -15.13 6.42 -16.04
N LEU A 113 -16.27 5.94 -16.59
CA LEU A 113 -17.30 6.77 -17.19
C LEU A 113 -18.46 7.01 -16.21
N MET A 114 -18.99 8.21 -16.18
CA MET A 114 -20.22 8.51 -15.44
C MET A 114 -21.36 7.61 -15.87
N ARG A 115 -22.24 7.24 -14.93
CA ARG A 115 -23.32 6.26 -15.13
C ARG A 115 -24.22 6.57 -16.34
N ASN A 116 -24.48 7.81 -16.64
CA ASN A 116 -25.29 8.22 -17.81
C ASN A 116 -24.60 7.88 -19.12
N ALA A 117 -23.30 8.11 -19.25
CA ALA A 117 -22.49 7.76 -20.42
C ALA A 117 -22.25 6.25 -20.50
N ALA A 118 -21.98 5.60 -19.36
CA ALA A 118 -21.83 4.16 -19.27
C ALA A 118 -23.07 3.40 -19.79
N ARG A 119 -24.27 3.83 -19.40
CA ARG A 119 -25.53 3.23 -19.89
C ARG A 119 -25.72 3.37 -21.41
N ARG A 120 -25.16 4.40 -22.03
CA ARG A 120 -25.17 4.58 -23.49
C ARG A 120 -24.04 3.85 -24.21
N ASN A 121 -23.24 3.06 -23.48
CA ASN A 121 -22.08 2.36 -24.01
C ASN A 121 -21.07 3.31 -24.69
N GLU A 122 -20.94 4.54 -24.18
CA GLU A 122 -19.99 5.49 -24.73
C GLU A 122 -18.56 4.99 -24.58
N VAL A 123 -17.69 5.49 -25.46
CA VAL A 123 -16.26 5.19 -25.47
C VAL A 123 -15.49 6.42 -25.02
N ALA A 124 -14.52 6.22 -24.13
CA ALA A 124 -13.54 7.24 -23.75
C ALA A 124 -12.13 6.73 -24.04
N ASN A 125 -11.41 7.43 -24.93
CA ASN A 125 -9.98 7.33 -25.02
C ASN A 125 -9.37 8.42 -24.15
N TYR A 126 -8.33 8.06 -23.39
CA TYR A 126 -7.72 8.99 -22.43
C TYR A 126 -6.21 8.79 -22.31
N SER A 127 -5.55 9.80 -21.78
CA SER A 127 -4.21 9.71 -21.23
C SER A 127 -4.23 10.22 -19.78
N LEU A 128 -3.64 9.45 -18.87
CA LEU A 128 -3.47 9.76 -17.47
C LEU A 128 -1.99 10.02 -17.22
N THR A 129 -1.62 11.27 -16.99
CA THR A 129 -0.26 11.62 -16.58
C THR A 129 -0.18 11.47 -15.08
N VAL A 130 0.77 10.67 -14.59
CA VAL A 130 1.00 10.42 -13.18
C VAL A 130 2.42 10.86 -12.85
N LYS A 131 2.56 11.68 -11.81
CA LYS A 131 3.86 12.16 -11.33
C LYS A 131 3.92 12.05 -9.81
N VAL A 132 5.03 11.53 -9.29
CA VAL A 132 5.31 11.46 -7.85
C VAL A 132 6.62 12.18 -7.58
N THR A 133 6.57 13.24 -6.80
CA THR A 133 7.73 14.05 -6.45
C THR A 133 7.89 14.18 -4.94
N GLY A 134 9.03 14.70 -4.53
CA GLY A 134 9.33 14.92 -3.13
C GLY A 134 9.97 13.69 -2.47
N THR A 135 10.73 13.96 -1.44
CA THR A 135 11.19 12.92 -0.52
C THR A 135 10.01 12.48 0.34
N PRO A 136 9.89 11.18 0.65
CA PRO A 136 8.94 10.74 1.66
C PRO A 136 9.10 11.62 2.89
N ALA A 137 7.98 12.09 3.46
CA ALA A 137 8.08 12.79 4.72
C ALA A 137 8.65 11.81 5.73
N GLU A 138 9.80 12.13 6.27
CA GLU A 138 10.13 11.67 7.60
C GLU A 138 9.05 12.27 8.49
N SER A 139 8.08 11.47 8.86
CA SER A 139 6.94 11.95 9.64
C SER A 139 7.36 12.09 11.09
N PRO A 140 7.71 13.31 11.57
CA PRO A 140 8.06 13.49 12.98
C PRO A 140 6.89 13.11 13.89
N ALA A 141 5.67 13.24 13.40
CA ALA A 141 4.45 12.85 14.12
C ALA A 141 4.28 11.33 14.21
N ASN A 142 4.66 10.56 13.18
CA ASN A 142 4.55 9.09 13.21
C ASN A 142 5.74 8.42 13.90
N ALA A 143 6.89 9.05 13.97
CA ALA A 143 8.05 8.55 14.72
C ALA A 143 7.74 8.32 16.21
N ASN A 144 6.71 8.99 16.74
CA ASN A 144 6.27 8.82 18.13
C ASN A 144 5.18 7.77 18.33
N LEU A 145 4.44 7.41 17.27
CA LEU A 145 3.30 6.49 17.33
C LEU A 145 3.61 5.10 16.74
N GLY A 146 4.69 4.99 15.95
CA GLY A 146 5.00 3.80 15.16
C GLY A 146 4.03 3.61 13.99
N PRO A 147 4.26 2.59 13.14
CA PRO A 147 3.41 2.32 12.00
C PRO A 147 2.01 1.86 12.44
N THR A 148 0.98 2.33 11.75
CA THR A 148 -0.42 1.90 11.98
C THR A 148 -0.73 0.56 11.30
N HIS A 149 0.01 0.24 10.24
CA HIS A 149 -0.05 -1.05 9.55
C HIS A 149 1.34 -1.71 9.59
N TYR A 150 1.40 -2.97 9.98
CA TYR A 150 2.64 -3.74 10.11
C TYR A 150 2.36 -5.23 9.92
N ASP A 151 3.38 -5.98 9.47
CA ASP A 151 3.25 -7.40 9.19
C ASP A 151 3.40 -8.28 10.43
N ALA A 152 4.17 -7.80 11.41
CA ALA A 152 4.32 -8.45 12.70
C ALA A 152 4.71 -7.48 13.81
N SER A 153 4.43 -7.87 15.05
CA SER A 153 4.85 -7.18 16.27
C SER A 153 5.23 -8.19 17.36
N GLY A 154 5.96 -7.73 18.36
CA GLY A 154 6.38 -8.55 19.49
C GLY A 154 7.43 -7.84 20.33
N ASN A 155 8.26 -8.61 21.01
CA ASN A 155 9.38 -8.12 21.79
C ASN A 155 10.69 -8.71 21.27
N ILE A 156 11.74 -7.90 21.32
CA ILE A 156 13.13 -8.33 21.07
C ILE A 156 13.99 -7.96 22.27
N ARG A 157 15.07 -8.69 22.47
CA ARG A 157 16.06 -8.31 23.48
C ARG A 157 16.77 -7.03 23.07
N CYS A 158 16.94 -6.13 24.02
CA CYS A 158 17.58 -4.84 23.84
C CYS A 158 18.30 -4.38 25.12
N SER A 159 19.12 -3.36 24.99
CA SER A 159 19.75 -2.68 26.12
C SER A 159 20.09 -1.23 25.78
N ALA A 160 20.33 -0.40 26.80
CA ALA A 160 20.77 0.97 26.67
C ALA A 160 22.01 1.19 27.55
N GLY A 161 23.06 1.76 26.96
CA GLY A 161 24.38 1.96 27.60
C GLY A 161 25.33 0.83 27.31
N GLU A 162 25.11 -0.36 27.86
CA GLU A 162 25.96 -1.53 27.70
C GLU A 162 25.27 -2.59 26.81
N PRO A 163 26.03 -3.42 26.08
CA PRO A 163 25.47 -4.43 25.15
C PRO A 163 25.00 -5.70 25.89
N THR A 164 24.35 -5.57 27.02
CA THR A 164 23.93 -6.69 27.88
C THR A 164 22.71 -7.42 27.33
N LEU A 165 21.86 -6.75 26.54
CA LEU A 165 20.62 -7.28 25.96
C LEU A 165 19.70 -7.91 27.01
N ASP A 166 19.62 -7.28 28.19
CA ASP A 166 18.95 -7.75 29.40
C ASP A 166 17.51 -7.25 29.53
N LYS A 167 17.06 -6.42 28.58
CA LYS A 167 15.71 -5.83 28.55
C LYS A 167 14.96 -6.30 27.32
N GLU A 168 13.67 -6.02 27.31
CA GLU A 168 12.79 -6.24 26.17
C GLU A 168 12.28 -4.92 25.62
N CYS A 169 12.35 -4.77 24.29
CA CYS A 169 11.81 -3.66 23.55
C CYS A 169 10.70 -4.15 22.61
N ALA A 170 9.55 -3.53 22.69
CA ALA A 170 8.48 -3.81 21.74
C ALA A 170 8.91 -3.37 20.32
N PHE A 171 8.56 -4.18 19.33
CA PHE A 171 8.80 -3.85 17.93
C PHE A 171 7.54 -3.97 17.08
N ARG A 172 7.57 -3.31 15.95
CA ARG A 172 6.69 -3.51 14.78
C ARG A 172 7.56 -3.59 13.53
N VAL A 173 7.18 -4.41 12.57
CA VAL A 173 7.94 -4.57 11.33
C VAL A 173 7.01 -4.48 10.11
N ILE A 174 7.50 -3.77 9.09
CA ILE A 174 6.94 -3.74 7.75
C ILE A 174 7.94 -4.42 6.84
N ARG A 175 7.51 -5.46 6.11
CA ARG A 175 8.36 -6.27 5.26
C ARG A 175 8.08 -6.00 3.78
N ASN A 176 9.13 -6.01 2.98
CA ASN A 176 9.02 -6.13 1.54
C ASN A 176 9.71 -7.42 1.11
N LEU A 177 8.93 -8.50 1.00
CA LEU A 177 9.45 -9.84 0.69
C LEU A 177 10.07 -9.91 -0.71
N GLN A 178 9.57 -9.12 -1.67
CA GLN A 178 10.12 -9.09 -3.03
C GLN A 178 11.52 -8.46 -3.08
N GLN A 179 11.77 -7.46 -2.24
CA GLN A 179 13.05 -6.75 -2.16
C GLN A 179 13.94 -7.30 -1.03
N GLN A 180 13.49 -8.31 -0.29
CA GLN A 180 14.17 -8.84 0.89
C GLN A 180 14.58 -7.73 1.86
N SER A 181 13.69 -6.78 2.10
CA SER A 181 13.90 -5.62 2.97
C SER A 181 12.85 -5.53 4.05
N ALA A 182 13.19 -4.86 5.16
CA ALA A 182 12.29 -4.64 6.27
C ALA A 182 12.53 -3.27 6.90
N GLU A 183 11.48 -2.63 7.35
CA GLU A 183 11.50 -1.45 8.21
C GLU A 183 11.07 -1.86 9.61
N ILE A 184 11.96 -1.71 10.59
CA ILE A 184 11.81 -2.21 11.95
C ILE A 184 11.70 -1.03 12.90
N TRP A 185 10.56 -0.91 13.55
CA TRP A 185 10.24 0.11 14.55
C TRP A 185 10.38 -0.46 15.94
N ILE A 186 11.35 0.01 16.72
CA ILE A 186 11.66 -0.51 18.04
C ILE A 186 11.40 0.57 19.08
N ALA A 187 10.59 0.27 20.09
CA ALA A 187 10.35 1.19 21.19
C ALA A 187 11.65 1.44 21.99
N ARG A 188 12.02 2.72 22.15
CA ARG A 188 13.24 3.08 22.88
C ARG A 188 13.06 2.95 24.37
N LEU A 189 14.08 2.47 25.06
CA LEU A 189 14.07 2.33 26.52
C LEU A 189 14.03 3.67 27.28
N ALA A 190 14.29 4.78 26.60
CA ALA A 190 14.20 6.11 27.17
C ALA A 190 12.88 6.79 26.77
N PRO A 191 11.80 6.65 27.54
CA PRO A 191 10.45 7.08 27.15
C PRO A 191 10.32 8.61 26.96
N ASN A 192 11.25 9.38 27.50
CA ASN A 192 11.26 10.85 27.40
C ASN A 192 12.07 11.37 26.20
N LYS A 193 12.70 10.49 25.41
CA LYS A 193 13.38 10.86 24.18
C LYS A 193 12.42 10.87 22.99
N THR A 194 12.51 11.89 22.18
CA THR A 194 11.83 11.99 20.90
C THR A 194 12.85 11.73 19.81
N PRO A 195 12.59 10.84 18.83
CA PRO A 195 11.39 10.00 18.69
C PRO A 195 11.35 8.82 19.69
N ARG A 196 10.13 8.35 20.00
CA ARG A 196 9.90 7.21 20.91
C ARG A 196 10.35 5.88 20.33
N PHE A 197 10.51 5.81 19.03
CA PHE A 197 10.93 4.61 18.30
C PHE A 197 12.29 4.83 17.66
N ARG A 198 13.10 3.77 17.66
CA ARG A 198 14.25 3.61 16.79
C ARG A 198 13.76 2.94 15.51
N VAL A 199 14.01 3.55 14.36
CA VAL A 199 13.68 2.96 13.06
C VAL A 199 14.96 2.43 12.42
N LEU A 200 14.98 1.14 12.16
CA LEU A 200 16.06 0.46 11.45
C LEU A 200 15.52 -0.07 10.13
N ASN A 201 16.17 0.28 9.03
CA ASN A 201 15.88 -0.25 7.71
C ASN A 201 16.91 -1.33 7.38
N TYR A 202 16.42 -2.52 7.01
CA TYR A 202 17.25 -3.63 6.55
C TYR A 202 17.06 -3.84 5.06
N ALA A 203 18.16 -3.87 4.30
CA ALA A 203 18.17 -4.23 2.89
C ALA A 203 19.57 -4.74 2.49
N GLY A 204 19.65 -5.80 1.68
CA GLY A 204 20.91 -6.30 1.14
C GLY A 204 21.94 -6.65 2.23
N LYS A 205 21.52 -7.21 3.37
CA LYS A 205 22.33 -7.56 4.54
C LYS A 205 22.99 -6.36 5.26
N LYS A 206 22.41 -5.17 5.09
CA LYS A 206 22.86 -3.92 5.73
C LYS A 206 21.72 -3.30 6.52
N PHE A 207 22.09 -2.63 7.60
CA PHE A 207 21.16 -1.79 8.36
C PHE A 207 21.46 -0.31 8.10
N THR A 208 20.40 0.49 8.02
CA THR A 208 20.45 1.96 7.98
C THR A 208 19.42 2.51 8.95
N THR A 209 19.54 3.76 9.33
CA THR A 209 18.59 4.46 10.18
C THR A 209 18.23 5.82 9.60
N THR A 210 17.11 6.38 10.02
CA THR A 210 16.59 7.64 9.49
C THR A 210 17.24 8.88 10.10
N ASP A 211 17.89 8.74 11.26
CA ASP A 211 18.45 9.84 12.06
C ASP A 211 20.01 9.96 11.98
N GLU A 212 20.61 9.41 10.93
CA GLU A 212 22.06 9.46 10.67
C GLU A 212 22.95 8.92 11.82
N ALA A 213 22.36 8.18 12.78
CA ALA A 213 23.09 7.58 13.88
C ALA A 213 24.14 6.56 13.39
N ALA A 214 25.27 6.50 14.06
CA ALA A 214 26.31 5.52 13.73
C ALA A 214 25.83 4.09 14.05
N LEU A 215 25.83 3.22 13.05
CA LEU A 215 25.41 1.84 13.18
C LEU A 215 26.58 0.87 13.17
N SER A 216 26.52 -0.12 14.03
CA SER A 216 27.34 -1.32 13.98
C SER A 216 26.45 -2.54 13.98
N TRP A 217 26.78 -3.59 13.20
CA TRP A 217 26.03 -4.83 13.24
C TRP A 217 26.92 -6.02 12.96
N GLN A 218 26.52 -7.14 13.54
CA GLN A 218 27.14 -8.44 13.28
C GLN A 218 26.05 -9.51 13.25
N ARG A 219 26.22 -10.50 12.38
CA ARG A 219 25.35 -11.67 12.33
C ARG A 219 25.90 -12.76 13.26
N LYS A 220 25.02 -13.33 14.08
CA LYS A 220 25.30 -14.50 14.91
C LYS A 220 24.20 -15.54 14.65
N GLU A 221 24.54 -16.62 13.96
CA GLU A 221 23.56 -17.63 13.55
C GLU A 221 22.40 -17.00 12.76
N ASP A 222 21.17 -17.19 13.21
CA ASP A 222 19.96 -16.66 12.61
C ASP A 222 19.50 -15.32 13.25
N ASN A 223 20.45 -14.56 13.78
CA ASN A 223 20.17 -13.30 14.48
C ASN A 223 21.18 -12.23 14.13
N TRP A 224 20.75 -10.99 14.26
CA TRP A 224 21.59 -9.80 14.12
C TRP A 224 21.73 -9.11 15.47
N GLN A 225 22.95 -8.75 15.83
CA GLN A 225 23.21 -7.81 16.92
C GLN A 225 23.49 -6.46 16.27
N VAL A 226 22.65 -5.47 16.59
CA VAL A 226 22.74 -4.11 16.02
C VAL A 226 22.99 -3.13 17.15
N GLY A 227 24.06 -2.36 17.04
CA GLY A 227 24.37 -1.25 17.93
C GLY A 227 24.13 0.09 17.25
N VAL A 228 23.60 1.05 17.99
CA VAL A 228 23.33 2.43 17.52
C VAL A 228 24.02 3.41 18.45
N ASP A 229 24.94 4.23 17.90
CA ASP A 229 25.77 5.21 18.60
C ASP A 229 26.57 4.63 19.78
N GLY A 230 26.78 3.29 19.81
CA GLY A 230 27.37 2.61 20.95
C GLY A 230 26.56 2.72 22.24
N ARG A 231 25.28 3.06 22.16
CA ARG A 231 24.40 3.31 23.33
C ARG A 231 23.09 2.54 23.32
N GLU A 232 22.61 2.11 22.18
CA GLU A 232 21.41 1.29 22.05
C GLU A 232 21.84 -0.01 21.38
N PHE A 233 21.39 -1.15 21.90
CA PHE A 233 21.73 -2.46 21.37
C PHE A 233 20.45 -3.29 21.20
N TYR A 234 20.35 -3.99 20.08
CA TYR A 234 19.17 -4.75 19.68
C TYR A 234 19.58 -6.14 19.17
N PHE A 235 18.81 -7.16 19.55
CA PHE A 235 18.95 -8.51 19.07
C PHE A 235 17.78 -8.83 18.13
N ILE A 236 18.02 -8.85 16.83
CA ILE A 236 17.01 -8.93 15.78
C ILE A 236 17.06 -10.31 15.13
N PRO A 237 16.07 -11.19 15.36
CA PRO A 237 15.98 -12.47 14.68
C PRO A 237 15.77 -12.33 13.16
N ASP A 238 16.36 -13.23 12.35
CA ASP A 238 16.12 -13.30 10.90
C ASP A 238 14.62 -13.46 10.58
N ALA A 239 13.91 -14.25 11.40
CA ALA A 239 12.46 -14.43 11.28
C ALA A 239 11.66 -13.11 11.41
N LEU A 240 12.17 -12.12 12.15
CA LEU A 240 11.57 -10.81 12.23
C LEU A 240 11.64 -10.09 10.87
N ILE A 241 12.76 -10.24 10.16
CA ILE A 241 13.03 -9.58 8.87
C ILE A 241 12.32 -10.30 7.72
N HIS A 242 12.42 -11.62 7.68
CA HIS A 242 12.01 -12.42 6.52
C HIS A 242 10.65 -13.12 6.69
N GLY A 243 10.09 -13.12 7.88
CA GLY A 243 8.95 -13.94 8.24
C GLY A 243 9.39 -15.37 8.61
N GLY A 244 8.58 -16.05 9.38
CA GLY A 244 8.75 -17.45 9.75
C GLY A 244 7.76 -18.31 9.00
#